data_de7b3e97b214d604b2f377c71eec021e
#
_entry.id   de7b3e97b214d604b2f377c71eec021e
#
_cell.length_a   1.000
_cell.length_b   1.000
_cell.length_c   1.000
_cell.angle_alpha   90.00
_cell.angle_beta   90.00
_cell.angle_gamma   90.00
#
_symmetry.space_group_name_H-M   'P 1'
#
loop_
_entity.id
_entity.type
_entity.pdbx_description
1 polymer ?
#
loop_
_entity_poly.entity_id
_entity_poly.type
_entity_poly.pdbx_seq_one_letter_code
_entity_poly.pdbx_strand_id
1 'polypeptide(L)'
;MTNQETPCTSISLEQRVEALVFASERPISESRMKTVLGIEDEDATKQIKEAIDSLNESYVKNARAFRIERVAGGYRPLTREEFAPLVSRLHADRQQQKLSQAALETLSIIAYRQPVMRAEIEVIRGVACGEVLRSIMEKRLVKIVGRAEELGRPMLYGTTRDFLNIFGLASLDDLPDVQGLVREASWKPASPPEVEQEPEIATEQAATETE
;
A
#
# COMPACT_ATOMS: atom_id res chain seq x y z
N MET A 1 -0.63 -42.10 -4.09
CA MET A 1 -1.17 -40.90 -3.39
C MET A 1 -0.93 -41.16 -1.91
N THR A 2 0.21 -40.71 -1.40
CA THR A 2 0.61 -40.89 -0.03
C THR A 2 -0.18 -39.89 0.84
N ASN A 3 -1.07 -40.45 1.65
CA ASN A 3 -1.77 -39.75 2.74
C ASN A 3 -0.69 -39.30 3.75
N GLN A 4 -0.19 -38.06 3.61
CA GLN A 4 0.65 -37.47 4.63
C GLN A 4 -0.28 -37.07 5.78
N GLU A 5 -0.44 -37.96 6.73
CA GLU A 5 -0.97 -37.61 8.05
C GLU A 5 -0.14 -36.43 8.57
N THR A 6 -0.79 -35.30 8.78
CA THR A 6 -0.14 -34.10 9.33
C THR A 6 0.38 -34.45 10.71
N PRO A 7 1.70 -34.44 10.97
CA PRO A 7 2.29 -35.02 12.20
C PRO A 7 1.97 -34.25 13.50
N CYS A 8 1.00 -33.34 13.47
CA CYS A 8 0.68 -32.40 14.55
C CYS A 8 -0.77 -32.46 15.04
N THR A 9 -1.48 -33.58 14.88
CA THR A 9 -2.89 -33.73 15.31
C THR A 9 -3.08 -33.63 16.84
N SER A 10 -2.04 -33.84 17.64
CA SER A 10 -2.07 -33.69 19.12
C SER A 10 -1.79 -32.25 19.60
N ILE A 11 -1.42 -31.32 18.67
CA ILE A 11 -1.08 -29.93 18.98
C ILE A 11 -2.32 -29.05 18.77
N SER A 12 -2.57 -28.09 19.67
CA SER A 12 -3.73 -27.21 19.55
C SER A 12 -3.71 -26.39 18.26
N LEU A 13 -4.88 -25.92 17.80
CA LEU A 13 -4.97 -25.10 16.59
C LEU A 13 -4.18 -23.80 16.75
N GLU A 14 -4.25 -23.16 17.94
CA GLU A 14 -3.52 -21.94 18.26
C GLU A 14 -2.01 -22.14 18.08
N GLN A 15 -1.46 -23.19 18.63
CA GLN A 15 -0.02 -23.48 18.51
C GLN A 15 0.40 -23.75 17.07
N ARG A 16 -0.44 -24.42 16.28
CA ARG A 16 -0.17 -24.65 14.84
C ARG A 16 -0.23 -23.35 14.05
N VAL A 17 -1.23 -22.50 14.32
CA VAL A 17 -1.35 -21.16 13.69
C VAL A 17 -0.17 -20.28 14.09
N GLU A 18 0.20 -20.25 15.37
CA GLU A 18 1.37 -19.52 15.88
C GLU A 18 2.64 -19.93 15.13
N ALA A 19 2.90 -21.23 15.03
CA ALA A 19 4.07 -21.74 14.32
C ALA A 19 4.11 -21.30 12.85
N LEU A 20 2.98 -21.33 12.14
CA LEU A 20 2.91 -20.88 10.74
C LEU A 20 3.18 -19.38 10.59
N VAL A 21 2.62 -18.56 11.49
CA VAL A 21 2.80 -17.11 11.47
C VAL A 21 4.26 -16.74 11.74
N PHE A 22 4.92 -17.40 12.71
CA PHE A 22 6.33 -17.13 13.03
C PHE A 22 7.32 -17.70 12.01
N ALA A 23 6.99 -18.82 11.37
CA ALA A 23 7.85 -19.43 10.34
C ALA A 23 7.76 -18.71 8.98
N SER A 24 6.73 -17.88 8.78
CA SER A 24 6.49 -17.23 7.49
C SER A 24 7.31 -15.95 7.35
N GLU A 25 8.10 -15.85 6.29
CA GLU A 25 8.87 -14.61 5.95
C GLU A 25 7.96 -13.44 5.54
N ARG A 26 6.79 -13.76 4.99
CA ARG A 26 5.79 -12.79 4.51
C ARG A 26 4.46 -13.00 5.24
N PRO A 27 3.61 -11.96 5.31
CA PRO A 27 2.28 -12.13 5.90
C PRO A 27 1.55 -13.32 5.28
N ILE A 28 1.13 -14.27 6.11
CA ILE A 28 0.44 -15.50 5.69
C ILE A 28 -1.08 -15.30 5.72
N SER A 29 -1.75 -15.55 4.58
CA SER A 29 -3.19 -15.40 4.46
C SER A 29 -3.94 -16.56 5.13
N GLU A 30 -5.19 -16.30 5.56
CA GLU A 30 -6.11 -17.31 6.11
C GLU A 30 -6.26 -18.51 5.16
N SER A 31 -6.43 -18.24 3.86
CA SER A 31 -6.54 -19.30 2.84
C SER A 31 -5.29 -20.18 2.79
N ARG A 32 -4.10 -19.59 2.91
CA ARG A 32 -2.85 -20.35 2.93
C ARG A 32 -2.72 -21.16 4.22
N MET A 33 -3.09 -20.58 5.38
CA MET A 33 -3.12 -21.32 6.65
C MET A 33 -4.09 -22.50 6.57
N LYS A 34 -5.32 -22.30 6.07
CA LYS A 34 -6.32 -23.34 5.84
C LYS A 34 -5.73 -24.52 5.05
N THR A 35 -5.07 -24.20 3.93
CA THR A 35 -4.44 -25.24 3.07
C THR A 35 -3.34 -26.00 3.81
N VAL A 36 -2.45 -25.30 4.52
CA VAL A 36 -1.30 -25.91 5.21
C VAL A 36 -1.74 -26.75 6.42
N LEU A 37 -2.78 -26.28 7.13
CA LEU A 37 -3.36 -26.98 8.28
C LEU A 37 -4.23 -28.17 7.87
N GLY A 38 -4.61 -28.30 6.60
CA GLY A 38 -5.48 -29.36 6.10
C GLY A 38 -6.91 -29.26 6.66
N ILE A 39 -7.39 -28.05 6.97
CA ILE A 39 -8.75 -27.83 7.48
C ILE A 39 -9.66 -27.60 6.28
N GLU A 40 -10.58 -28.54 6.01
CA GLU A 40 -11.53 -28.47 4.90
C GLU A 40 -12.87 -27.80 5.28
N ASP A 41 -13.07 -27.54 6.55
CA ASP A 41 -14.29 -26.99 7.13
C ASP A 41 -14.64 -25.61 6.53
N GLU A 42 -15.92 -25.32 6.33
CA GLU A 42 -16.38 -23.99 5.86
C GLU A 42 -16.04 -22.89 6.90
N ASP A 43 -16.07 -23.24 8.17
CA ASP A 43 -15.75 -22.35 9.29
C ASP A 43 -14.23 -22.20 9.57
N ALA A 44 -13.35 -22.81 8.78
CA ALA A 44 -11.90 -22.78 9.02
C ALA A 44 -11.33 -21.35 9.13
N THR A 45 -11.84 -20.41 8.33
CA THR A 45 -11.39 -19.00 8.39
C THR A 45 -11.77 -18.36 9.72
N LYS A 46 -12.95 -18.66 10.25
CA LYS A 46 -13.42 -18.17 11.54
C LYS A 46 -12.59 -18.78 12.69
N GLN A 47 -12.37 -20.10 12.65
CA GLN A 47 -11.55 -20.80 13.63
C GLN A 47 -10.11 -20.25 13.68
N ILE A 48 -9.52 -19.94 12.52
CA ILE A 48 -8.16 -19.33 12.44
C ILE A 48 -8.16 -17.93 13.07
N LYS A 49 -9.17 -17.10 12.83
CA LYS A 49 -9.29 -15.78 13.45
C LYS A 49 -9.43 -15.87 14.97
N GLU A 50 -10.33 -16.72 15.44
CA GLU A 50 -10.54 -16.97 16.88
C GLU A 50 -9.24 -17.46 17.55
N ALA A 51 -8.49 -18.34 16.89
CA ALA A 51 -7.19 -18.81 17.37
C ALA A 51 -6.17 -17.65 17.47
N ILE A 52 -6.13 -16.73 16.50
CA ILE A 52 -5.24 -15.55 16.52
C ILE A 52 -5.65 -14.60 17.64
N ASP A 53 -6.93 -14.37 17.84
CA ASP A 53 -7.43 -13.51 18.91
C ASP A 53 -7.09 -14.09 20.28
N SER A 54 -7.29 -15.40 20.48
CA SER A 54 -6.89 -16.13 21.69
C SER A 54 -5.38 -16.05 21.96
N LEU A 55 -4.55 -16.18 20.92
CA LEU A 55 -3.10 -16.02 21.02
C LEU A 55 -2.73 -14.60 21.45
N ASN A 56 -3.32 -13.56 20.83
CA ASN A 56 -3.06 -12.17 21.18
C ASN A 56 -3.46 -11.86 22.63
N GLU A 57 -4.60 -12.38 23.12
CA GLU A 57 -4.97 -12.28 24.53
C GLU A 57 -3.93 -12.93 25.45
N SER A 58 -3.45 -14.11 25.07
CA SER A 58 -2.41 -14.82 25.81
C SER A 58 -1.10 -14.02 25.84
N TYR A 59 -0.73 -13.39 24.72
CA TYR A 59 0.48 -12.54 24.64
C TYR A 59 0.38 -11.32 25.54
N VAL A 60 -0.80 -10.69 25.61
CA VAL A 60 -1.05 -9.57 26.53
C VAL A 60 -0.95 -10.02 27.99
N LYS A 61 -1.62 -11.12 28.36
CA LYS A 61 -1.60 -11.70 29.72
C LYS A 61 -0.18 -12.05 30.18
N ASN A 62 0.66 -12.52 29.26
CA ASN A 62 2.05 -12.92 29.53
C ASN A 62 3.06 -11.79 29.25
N ALA A 63 2.64 -10.53 29.07
CA ALA A 63 3.48 -9.36 28.81
C ALA A 63 4.49 -9.57 27.67
N ARG A 64 4.08 -10.23 26.58
CA ARG A 64 4.94 -10.43 25.41
C ARG A 64 5.18 -9.12 24.66
N ALA A 65 6.39 -8.96 24.10
CA ALA A 65 6.80 -7.77 23.37
C ALA A 65 6.27 -7.69 21.92
N PHE A 66 5.46 -8.66 21.51
CA PHE A 66 4.92 -8.78 20.15
C PHE A 66 3.44 -9.16 20.18
N ARG A 67 2.78 -8.98 19.03
CA ARG A 67 1.42 -9.46 18.75
C ARG A 67 1.32 -9.89 17.29
N ILE A 68 0.32 -10.67 16.95
CA ILE A 68 0.00 -11.03 15.57
C ILE A 68 -0.94 -9.98 15.01
N GLU A 69 -0.54 -9.35 13.92
CA GLU A 69 -1.36 -8.33 13.24
C GLU A 69 -1.67 -8.72 11.80
N ARG A 70 -2.79 -8.19 11.31
CA ARG A 70 -3.19 -8.33 9.92
C ARG A 70 -2.48 -7.26 9.09
N VAL A 71 -1.66 -7.67 8.11
CA VAL A 71 -0.89 -6.78 7.24
C VAL A 71 -0.93 -7.33 5.82
N ALA A 72 -1.16 -6.47 4.82
CA ALA A 72 -1.16 -6.81 3.40
C ALA A 72 -2.04 -8.03 3.04
N GLY A 73 -3.19 -8.16 3.71
CA GLY A 73 -4.14 -9.26 3.52
C GLY A 73 -3.72 -10.59 4.13
N GLY A 74 -2.75 -10.61 5.04
CA GLY A 74 -2.30 -11.79 5.80
C GLY A 74 -1.97 -11.44 7.24
N TYR A 75 -1.43 -12.39 7.99
CA TYR A 75 -1.03 -12.23 9.39
C TYR A 75 0.48 -12.37 9.54
N ARG A 76 1.07 -11.55 10.39
CA ARG A 76 2.48 -11.61 10.76
C ARG A 76 2.69 -11.14 12.21
N PRO A 77 3.78 -11.59 12.88
CA PRO A 77 4.11 -11.05 14.18
C PRO A 77 4.75 -9.66 14.01
N LEU A 78 4.33 -8.70 14.82
CA LEU A 78 4.90 -7.37 14.94
C LEU A 78 5.24 -7.08 16.41
N THR A 79 6.32 -6.35 16.63
CA THR A 79 6.65 -5.82 17.95
C THR A 79 5.66 -4.72 18.34
N ARG A 80 5.29 -4.66 19.62
CA ARG A 80 4.41 -3.62 20.15
C ARG A 80 5.09 -2.26 20.05
N GLU A 81 4.30 -1.20 19.89
CA GLU A 81 4.75 0.16 19.68
C GLU A 81 5.69 0.67 20.80
N GLU A 82 5.47 0.25 22.02
CA GLU A 82 6.30 0.57 23.19
C GLU A 82 7.79 0.27 22.97
N PHE A 83 8.09 -0.73 22.13
CA PHE A 83 9.47 -1.15 21.83
C PHE A 83 10.06 -0.46 20.59
N ALA A 84 9.31 0.43 19.91
CA ALA A 84 9.76 1.12 18.70
C ALA A 84 11.10 1.87 18.90
N PRO A 85 11.35 2.58 20.02
CA PRO A 85 12.64 3.26 20.24
C PRO A 85 13.82 2.28 20.31
N LEU A 86 13.61 1.08 20.90
CA LEU A 86 14.64 0.04 21.00
C LEU A 86 14.92 -0.58 19.64
N VAL A 87 13.87 -0.95 18.89
CA VAL A 87 13.99 -1.52 17.55
C VAL A 87 14.63 -0.53 16.57
N SER A 88 14.31 0.77 16.69
CA SER A 88 14.93 1.82 15.87
C SER A 88 16.44 1.93 16.10
N ARG A 89 16.90 1.77 17.33
CA ARG A 89 18.35 1.75 17.64
C ARG A 89 19.05 0.54 17.02
N LEU A 90 18.41 -0.64 17.05
CA LEU A 90 18.93 -1.85 16.43
C LEU A 90 19.12 -1.69 14.91
N HIS A 91 18.24 -0.90 14.27
CA HIS A 91 18.27 -0.67 12.83
C HIS A 91 18.85 0.69 12.42
N ALA A 92 19.52 1.40 13.33
CA ALA A 92 20.09 2.73 13.05
C ALA A 92 21.03 2.73 11.83
N ASP A 93 21.82 1.67 11.66
CA ASP A 93 22.74 1.54 10.52
C ASP A 93 22.02 1.32 9.17
N ARG A 94 20.74 0.92 9.18
CA ARG A 94 19.94 0.74 7.97
C ARG A 94 19.23 2.02 7.50
N GLN A 95 19.49 3.16 8.11
CA GLN A 95 18.83 4.45 7.79
C GLN A 95 19.12 4.97 6.37
N GLN A 96 20.06 4.39 5.63
CA GLN A 96 20.40 4.80 4.26
C GLN A 96 19.28 4.53 3.21
N GLN A 97 18.20 3.86 3.58
CA GLN A 97 17.10 3.53 2.65
C GLN A 97 15.82 4.36 2.84
N LYS A 98 15.90 5.48 3.56
CA LYS A 98 14.72 6.36 3.71
C LYS A 98 14.27 6.89 2.36
N LEU A 99 12.96 6.95 2.17
CA LEU A 99 12.36 7.64 1.04
C LEU A 99 12.64 9.14 1.17
N SER A 100 12.98 9.80 0.04
CA SER A 100 13.09 11.26 0.03
C SER A 100 11.72 11.89 0.22
N GLN A 101 11.68 13.16 0.63
CA GLN A 101 10.42 13.92 0.77
C GLN A 101 9.60 13.87 -0.52
N ALA A 102 10.23 14.09 -1.67
CA ALA A 102 9.60 14.01 -2.98
C ALA A 102 9.01 12.61 -3.28
N ALA A 103 9.68 11.54 -2.82
CA ALA A 103 9.17 10.18 -2.97
C ALA A 103 7.96 9.91 -2.05
N LEU A 104 7.97 10.42 -0.83
CA LEU A 104 6.84 10.31 0.09
C LEU A 104 5.61 11.07 -0.43
N GLU A 105 5.78 12.29 -0.93
CA GLU A 105 4.70 13.08 -1.53
C GLU A 105 4.08 12.36 -2.74
N THR A 106 4.92 11.88 -3.68
CA THR A 106 4.44 11.15 -4.86
C THR A 106 3.72 9.86 -4.46
N LEU A 107 4.28 9.12 -3.52
CA LEU A 107 3.70 7.87 -3.01
C LEU A 107 2.36 8.11 -2.32
N SER A 108 2.22 9.18 -1.55
CA SER A 108 0.97 9.57 -0.90
C SER A 108 -0.12 9.89 -1.92
N ILE A 109 0.20 10.69 -2.96
CA ILE A 109 -0.76 10.96 -4.03
C ILE A 109 -1.26 9.67 -4.66
N ILE A 110 -0.34 8.75 -5.00
CA ILE A 110 -0.71 7.46 -5.60
C ILE A 110 -1.58 6.65 -4.64
N ALA A 111 -1.22 6.57 -3.35
CA ALA A 111 -1.95 5.78 -2.37
C ALA A 111 -3.42 6.22 -2.23
N TYR A 112 -3.67 7.54 -2.27
CA TYR A 112 -5.01 8.10 -2.08
C TYR A 112 -5.82 8.29 -3.38
N ARG A 113 -5.14 8.34 -4.55
CA ARG A 113 -5.79 8.67 -5.84
C ARG A 113 -5.78 7.53 -6.85
N GLN A 114 -5.17 6.39 -6.51
CA GLN A 114 -5.08 5.26 -7.42
C GLN A 114 -6.46 4.73 -7.86
N PRO A 115 -6.60 4.30 -9.15
CA PRO A 115 -5.58 4.35 -10.20
C PRO A 115 -5.37 5.78 -10.75
N VAL A 116 -4.11 6.23 -10.91
CA VAL A 116 -3.76 7.60 -11.25
C VAL A 116 -2.71 7.66 -12.36
N MET A 117 -2.81 8.64 -13.28
CA MET A 117 -1.83 8.88 -14.34
C MET A 117 -0.66 9.73 -13.84
N ARG A 118 0.50 9.59 -14.52
CA ARG A 118 1.67 10.44 -14.23
C ARG A 118 1.36 11.94 -14.35
N ALA A 119 0.63 12.34 -15.38
CA ALA A 119 0.27 13.74 -15.60
C ALA A 119 -0.54 14.32 -14.43
N GLU A 120 -1.50 13.55 -13.89
CA GLU A 120 -2.28 13.96 -12.73
C GLU A 120 -1.41 14.14 -11.47
N ILE A 121 -0.44 13.23 -11.26
CA ILE A 121 0.52 13.34 -10.16
C ILE A 121 1.34 14.64 -10.31
N GLU A 122 1.82 14.92 -11.52
CA GLU A 122 2.61 16.12 -11.82
C GLU A 122 1.80 17.41 -11.65
N VAL A 123 0.52 17.40 -12.02
CA VAL A 123 -0.40 18.53 -11.77
C VAL A 123 -0.57 18.79 -10.26
N ILE A 124 -0.78 17.74 -9.46
CA ILE A 124 -0.93 17.89 -8.01
C ILE A 124 0.35 18.36 -7.34
N ARG A 125 1.51 17.86 -7.79
CA ARG A 125 2.81 18.23 -7.22
C ARG A 125 3.35 19.56 -7.71
N GLY A 126 2.89 20.05 -8.86
CA GLY A 126 3.43 21.24 -9.54
C GLY A 126 4.81 21.05 -10.17
N VAL A 127 5.37 19.84 -10.16
CA VAL A 127 6.70 19.51 -10.69
C VAL A 127 6.73 18.13 -11.33
N ALA A 128 7.66 17.93 -12.29
CA ALA A 128 7.87 16.63 -12.92
C ALA A 128 8.23 15.54 -11.88
N CYS A 129 7.66 14.35 -12.05
CA CYS A 129 7.83 13.24 -11.09
C CYS A 129 8.44 11.97 -11.71
N GLY A 130 8.89 11.99 -12.96
CA GLY A 130 9.32 10.77 -13.68
C GLY A 130 10.40 9.97 -12.97
N GLU A 131 11.48 10.61 -12.54
CA GLU A 131 12.59 9.95 -11.83
C GLU A 131 12.16 9.44 -10.46
N VAL A 132 11.38 10.23 -9.74
CA VAL A 132 10.84 9.86 -8.43
C VAL A 132 9.93 8.64 -8.56
N LEU A 133 9.03 8.64 -9.54
CA LEU A 133 8.12 7.54 -9.82
C LEU A 133 8.88 6.25 -10.18
N ARG A 134 9.93 6.36 -11.01
CA ARG A 134 10.81 5.24 -11.33
C ARG A 134 11.48 4.67 -10.06
N SER A 135 12.04 5.52 -9.21
CA SER A 135 12.69 5.10 -7.96
C SER A 135 11.71 4.38 -7.01
N ILE A 136 10.46 4.85 -6.91
CA ILE A 136 9.42 4.21 -6.08
C ILE A 136 9.01 2.85 -6.67
N MET A 137 8.97 2.72 -8.00
CA MET A 137 8.70 1.45 -8.68
C MET A 137 9.85 0.44 -8.50
N GLU A 138 11.11 0.88 -8.58
CA GLU A 138 12.29 0.05 -8.30
C GLU A 138 12.27 -0.51 -6.87
N LYS A 139 11.76 0.28 -5.91
CA LYS A 139 11.51 -0.14 -4.52
C LYS A 139 10.25 -1.02 -4.37
N ARG A 140 9.54 -1.31 -5.45
CA ARG A 140 8.30 -2.11 -5.50
C ARG A 140 7.14 -1.56 -4.67
N LEU A 141 7.13 -0.27 -4.36
CA LEU A 141 6.04 0.36 -3.63
C LEU A 141 4.86 0.71 -4.55
N VAL A 142 5.15 0.98 -5.83
CA VAL A 142 4.18 1.32 -6.88
C VAL A 142 4.36 0.37 -8.06
N LYS A 143 3.27 0.10 -8.75
CA LYS A 143 3.22 -0.70 -10.00
C LYS A 143 2.26 -0.06 -10.99
N ILE A 144 2.40 -0.45 -12.27
CA ILE A 144 1.41 -0.16 -13.30
C ILE A 144 0.23 -1.12 -13.08
N VAL A 145 -0.98 -0.56 -12.92
CA VAL A 145 -2.21 -1.32 -12.71
C VAL A 145 -3.08 -1.40 -13.96
N GLY A 146 -2.81 -0.56 -14.96
CA GLY A 146 -3.54 -0.54 -16.23
C GLY A 146 -3.09 0.59 -17.14
N ARG A 147 -3.93 0.88 -18.14
CA ARG A 147 -3.81 2.04 -19.05
C ARG A 147 -5.15 2.76 -19.12
N ALA A 148 -5.12 4.07 -19.17
CA ALA A 148 -6.32 4.87 -19.35
C ALA A 148 -6.88 4.73 -20.79
N GLU A 149 -8.19 4.95 -20.95
CA GLU A 149 -8.88 4.95 -22.25
C GLU A 149 -8.85 6.34 -22.92
N GLU A 150 -7.79 7.09 -22.69
CA GLU A 150 -7.54 8.42 -23.23
C GLU A 150 -6.56 8.40 -24.39
N LEU A 151 -6.45 9.53 -25.10
CA LEU A 151 -5.52 9.67 -26.22
C LEU A 151 -4.06 9.39 -25.75
N GLY A 152 -3.37 8.50 -26.43
CA GLY A 152 -2.03 8.04 -26.04
C GLY A 152 -2.03 6.87 -25.05
N ARG A 153 -3.19 6.44 -24.51
CA ARG A 153 -3.35 5.31 -23.57
C ARG A 153 -2.31 5.34 -22.43
N PRO A 154 -2.25 6.41 -21.64
CA PRO A 154 -1.23 6.58 -20.60
C PRO A 154 -1.33 5.49 -19.53
N MET A 155 -0.19 5.20 -18.87
CA MET A 155 -0.11 4.22 -17.80
C MET A 155 -0.82 4.71 -16.55
N LEU A 156 -1.54 3.82 -15.90
CA LEU A 156 -2.17 4.01 -14.58
C LEU A 156 -1.30 3.36 -13.50
N TYR A 157 -1.04 4.11 -12.46
CA TYR A 157 -0.20 3.69 -11.34
C TYR A 157 -1.05 3.40 -10.10
N GLY A 158 -0.60 2.42 -9.31
CA GLY A 158 -1.22 2.05 -8.04
C GLY A 158 -0.19 1.42 -7.12
N THR A 159 -0.53 1.30 -5.85
CA THR A 159 0.32 0.71 -4.82
C THR A 159 0.41 -0.82 -4.95
N THR A 160 1.36 -1.40 -4.25
CA THR A 160 1.62 -2.85 -4.22
C THR A 160 1.27 -3.45 -2.86
N ARG A 161 1.38 -4.78 -2.74
CA ARG A 161 1.34 -5.45 -1.43
C ARG A 161 2.56 -5.12 -0.57
N ASP A 162 3.73 -4.86 -1.19
CA ASP A 162 4.94 -4.45 -0.46
C ASP A 162 4.75 -3.08 0.18
N PHE A 163 3.99 -2.16 -0.46
CA PHE A 163 3.56 -0.92 0.16
C PHE A 163 2.77 -1.18 1.45
N LEU A 164 1.70 -1.98 1.40
CA LEU A 164 0.91 -2.31 2.58
C LEU A 164 1.77 -2.96 3.69
N ASN A 165 2.68 -3.85 3.30
CA ASN A 165 3.56 -4.55 4.23
C ASN A 165 4.56 -3.61 4.92
N ILE A 166 5.13 -2.63 4.22
CA ILE A 166 6.10 -1.67 4.76
C ILE A 166 5.40 -0.66 5.68
N PHE A 167 4.19 -0.23 5.32
CA PHE A 167 3.42 0.73 6.12
C PHE A 167 2.56 0.06 7.21
N GLY A 168 2.58 -1.27 7.31
CA GLY A 168 1.84 -2.01 8.35
C GLY A 168 0.32 -1.97 8.17
N LEU A 169 -0.18 -1.78 6.94
CA LEU A 169 -1.61 -1.67 6.63
C LEU A 169 -2.19 -3.04 6.25
N ALA A 170 -3.38 -3.39 6.72
CA ALA A 170 -4.07 -4.59 6.27
C ALA A 170 -4.66 -4.41 4.87
N SER A 171 -5.20 -3.20 4.59
CA SER A 171 -5.78 -2.79 3.31
C SER A 171 -5.53 -1.30 3.07
N LEU A 172 -5.96 -0.79 1.91
CA LEU A 172 -5.92 0.65 1.62
C LEU A 172 -6.94 1.44 2.44
N ASP A 173 -7.98 0.77 2.93
CA ASP A 173 -9.01 1.40 3.76
C ASP A 173 -8.49 1.82 5.13
N ASP A 174 -7.34 1.26 5.55
CA ASP A 174 -6.67 1.64 6.81
C ASP A 174 -5.85 2.94 6.68
N LEU A 175 -5.79 3.53 5.49
CA LEU A 175 -5.14 4.83 5.31
C LEU A 175 -5.94 5.90 6.07
N PRO A 176 -5.27 6.84 6.77
CA PRO A 176 -5.93 7.95 7.46
C PRO A 176 -6.82 8.77 6.51
N ASP A 177 -7.99 9.20 6.98
CA ASP A 177 -8.87 10.05 6.17
C ASP A 177 -8.21 11.40 5.90
N VAL A 178 -8.02 11.72 4.61
CA VAL A 178 -7.45 12.99 4.16
C VAL A 178 -8.30 14.19 4.56
N GLN A 179 -9.62 14.04 4.70
CA GLN A 179 -10.51 15.13 5.12
C GLN A 179 -10.22 15.61 6.54
N GLY A 180 -9.75 14.72 7.42
CA GLY A 180 -9.27 15.08 8.75
C GLY A 180 -7.95 15.85 8.71
N LEU A 181 -7.04 15.47 7.83
CA LEU A 181 -5.71 16.09 7.68
C LEU A 181 -5.75 17.45 6.96
N VAL A 182 -6.67 17.63 5.99
CA VAL A 182 -6.83 18.89 5.24
C VAL A 182 -7.45 19.99 6.10
N ARG A 183 -8.16 19.68 7.16
CA ARG A 183 -8.69 20.70 8.11
C ARG A 183 -7.59 21.43 8.88
N GLU A 184 -6.41 20.83 9.04
CA GLU A 184 -5.27 21.45 9.74
C GLU A 184 -4.28 22.12 8.78
N ALA A 185 -4.24 21.73 7.50
CA ALA A 185 -3.42 22.35 6.48
C ALA A 185 -4.33 23.11 5.50
N SER A 186 -4.20 24.43 5.44
CA SER A 186 -4.92 25.31 4.50
C SER A 186 -4.43 25.12 3.06
N TRP A 187 -4.62 23.90 2.51
CA TRP A 187 -4.32 23.61 1.12
C TRP A 187 -5.46 24.11 0.24
N LYS A 188 -5.17 25.14 -0.57
CA LYS A 188 -6.02 25.55 -1.69
C LYS A 188 -5.51 24.83 -2.94
N PRO A 189 -6.35 24.05 -3.67
CA PRO A 189 -5.95 23.56 -4.97
C PRO A 189 -5.63 24.76 -5.87
N ALA A 190 -4.48 24.73 -6.53
CA ALA A 190 -4.17 25.72 -7.55
C ALA A 190 -5.24 25.61 -8.65
N SER A 191 -5.87 26.74 -8.96
CA SER A 191 -6.77 26.82 -10.11
C SER A 191 -6.03 26.40 -11.37
N PRO A 192 -6.66 25.69 -12.31
CA PRO A 192 -6.04 25.40 -13.59
C PRO A 192 -5.61 26.72 -14.23
N PRO A 193 -4.46 26.81 -14.91
CA PRO A 193 -4.08 28.00 -15.63
C PRO A 193 -5.19 28.32 -16.65
N GLU A 194 -5.69 29.56 -16.61
CA GLU A 194 -6.57 30.07 -17.65
C GLU A 194 -5.82 29.97 -18.97
N VAL A 195 -6.35 29.22 -19.90
CA VAL A 195 -5.87 29.18 -21.28
C VAL A 195 -6.24 30.52 -21.88
N GLU A 196 -5.25 31.43 -22.00
CA GLU A 196 -5.39 32.65 -22.79
C GLU A 196 -5.77 32.23 -24.22
N GLN A 197 -6.99 32.58 -24.62
CA GLN A 197 -7.43 32.42 -26.00
C GLN A 197 -6.60 33.38 -26.86
N GLU A 198 -5.78 32.83 -27.74
CA GLU A 198 -5.10 33.60 -28.77
C GLU A 198 -6.14 34.37 -29.58
N PRO A 199 -5.92 35.68 -29.89
CA PRO A 199 -6.86 36.44 -30.70
C PRO A 199 -6.89 35.88 -32.13
N GLU A 200 -8.09 35.60 -32.58
CA GLU A 200 -8.42 35.19 -33.93
C GLU A 200 -7.93 36.24 -34.94
N ILE A 201 -6.90 35.92 -35.71
CA ILE A 201 -6.38 36.80 -36.78
C ILE A 201 -7.42 36.84 -37.91
N ALA A 202 -8.15 37.91 -37.98
CA ALA A 202 -9.06 38.20 -39.09
C ALA A 202 -8.26 38.29 -40.41
N THR A 203 -8.46 37.36 -41.30
CA THR A 203 -7.95 37.40 -42.67
C THR A 203 -8.75 38.40 -43.46
N GLU A 204 -8.19 39.58 -43.67
CA GLU A 204 -8.71 40.63 -44.53
C GLU A 204 -8.52 40.22 -46.00
N GLN A 205 -9.64 39.97 -46.67
CA GLN A 205 -9.68 39.71 -48.10
C GLN A 205 -9.46 41.04 -48.84
N ALA A 206 -8.28 41.22 -49.43
CA ALA A 206 -8.03 42.26 -50.40
C ALA A 206 -8.53 41.79 -51.77
N ALA A 207 -9.67 42.32 -52.17
CA ALA A 207 -10.11 42.35 -53.56
C ALA A 207 -9.22 43.30 -54.35
N THR A 208 -8.61 42.85 -55.39
CA THR A 208 -8.05 43.70 -56.44
C THR A 208 -8.94 43.58 -57.69
N GLU A 209 -9.62 44.68 -57.95
CA GLU A 209 -10.24 44.97 -59.22
C GLU A 209 -9.18 45.40 -60.27
N THR A 210 -9.45 45.02 -61.52
CA THR A 210 -9.21 45.74 -62.78
C THR A 210 -7.76 45.91 -63.25
N GLU A 211 -7.41 45.60 -64.41
CA GLU A 211 -7.80 45.93 -65.79
C GLU A 211 -7.07 45.04 -66.76
#